data_a9eaf2522844fc3692b4b6f38fe10808
#
_entry.id   a9eaf2522844fc3692b4b6f38fe10808
#
_cell.length_a   1.000
_cell.length_b   1.000
_cell.length_c   1.000
_cell.angle_alpha   90.00
_cell.angle_beta   90.00
_cell.angle_gamma   90.00
#
_symmetry.space_group_name_H-M   'P 1'
#
loop_
_entity.id
_entity.type
_entity.pdbx_description
1 polymer ?
#
loop_
_entity_poly.entity_id
_entity_poly.type
_entity_poly.pdbx_seq_one_letter_code
_entity_poly.pdbx_strand_id
1 'polypeptide(L)'
;MKRIVLLLLSLFLSGIATGQDKDARQLLVETDQAWSQAASEGKDVEKVVAFWADDAVIVPSGAPMISGKSAIRDYVKQSFETPGFKISWKTLDAAVSSDGTMGYTTAESSFTFPGHDGKLQTQTGRGVAIWRRTSDGKWICVYDTWNHGPGSGS
;
A
#
# COMPACT_ATOMS: atom_id res chain seq x y z
N MET A 1 -22.58 -45.32 47.31
CA MET A 1 -22.06 -45.13 45.94
C MET A 1 -22.43 -43.73 45.46
N LYS A 2 -21.49 -42.76 45.53
CA LYS A 2 -21.70 -41.36 45.11
C LYS A 2 -21.18 -41.20 43.70
N ARG A 3 -22.04 -40.92 42.74
CA ARG A 3 -21.67 -40.61 41.36
C ARG A 3 -21.27 -39.11 41.26
N ILE A 4 -20.01 -38.86 40.95
CA ILE A 4 -19.48 -37.54 40.67
C ILE A 4 -19.74 -37.29 39.17
N VAL A 5 -20.57 -36.27 38.87
CA VAL A 5 -20.79 -35.78 37.52
C VAL A 5 -19.75 -34.71 37.28
N LEU A 6 -18.79 -35.00 36.40
CA LEU A 6 -17.82 -34.01 35.90
C LEU A 6 -18.52 -33.18 34.81
N LEU A 7 -18.83 -31.92 35.12
CA LEU A 7 -19.23 -30.94 34.12
C LEU A 7 -17.97 -30.42 33.41
N LEU A 8 -17.79 -30.81 32.16
CA LEU A 8 -16.81 -30.23 31.26
C LEU A 8 -17.26 -28.82 30.84
N LEU A 9 -16.59 -27.83 31.40
CA LEU A 9 -16.76 -26.42 31.02
C LEU A 9 -15.91 -26.16 29.75
N SER A 10 -16.54 -26.28 28.56
CA SER A 10 -15.96 -25.87 27.31
C SER A 10 -16.00 -24.33 27.21
N LEU A 11 -14.89 -23.67 27.56
CA LEU A 11 -14.74 -22.24 27.30
C LEU A 11 -14.59 -22.02 25.79
N PHE A 12 -15.57 -21.38 25.20
CA PHE A 12 -15.52 -20.81 23.87
C PHE A 12 -14.52 -19.63 23.85
N LEU A 13 -13.35 -19.85 23.29
CA LEU A 13 -12.36 -18.81 22.97
C LEU A 13 -12.63 -18.24 21.56
N SER A 14 -13.81 -17.63 21.35
CA SER A 14 -14.19 -17.10 20.03
C SER A 14 -14.21 -15.57 19.94
N GLY A 15 -13.65 -14.86 20.92
CA GLY A 15 -13.82 -13.39 21.03
C GLY A 15 -12.62 -12.51 20.69
N ILE A 16 -11.42 -13.07 20.44
CA ILE A 16 -10.17 -12.26 20.35
C ILE A 16 -9.78 -11.93 18.91
N ALA A 17 -10.17 -12.74 17.93
CA ALA A 17 -9.76 -12.56 16.54
C ALA A 17 -10.33 -11.27 15.88
N THR A 18 -11.56 -10.88 16.19
CA THR A 18 -12.24 -9.76 15.51
C THR A 18 -11.72 -8.37 15.88
N GLY A 19 -11.16 -8.18 17.07
CA GLY A 19 -10.56 -6.92 17.50
C GLY A 19 -9.18 -6.69 16.85
N GLN A 20 -8.38 -7.72 16.80
CA GLN A 20 -7.02 -7.66 16.24
C GLN A 20 -7.03 -7.43 14.72
N ASP A 21 -7.98 -8.02 14.00
CA ASP A 21 -8.13 -7.81 12.55
C ASP A 21 -8.57 -6.38 12.22
N LYS A 22 -9.44 -5.78 13.04
CA LYS A 22 -9.84 -4.38 12.86
C LYS A 22 -8.66 -3.43 13.07
N ASP A 23 -7.88 -3.66 14.12
CA ASP A 23 -6.70 -2.85 14.41
C ASP A 23 -5.62 -2.98 13.33
N ALA A 24 -5.37 -4.20 12.85
CA ALA A 24 -4.40 -4.45 11.80
C ALA A 24 -4.79 -3.80 10.46
N ARG A 25 -6.07 -3.89 10.08
CA ARG A 25 -6.60 -3.24 8.88
C ARG A 25 -6.55 -1.73 8.98
N GLN A 26 -6.91 -1.17 10.13
CA GLN A 26 -6.86 0.27 10.37
C GLN A 26 -5.42 0.79 10.25
N LEU A 27 -4.46 0.10 10.89
CA LEU A 27 -3.05 0.45 10.79
C LEU A 27 -2.52 0.37 9.36
N LEU A 28 -2.97 -0.61 8.56
CA LEU A 28 -2.62 -0.73 7.15
C LEU A 28 -3.12 0.47 6.35
N VAL A 29 -4.38 0.88 6.54
CA VAL A 29 -4.96 2.07 5.89
C VAL A 29 -4.20 3.33 6.27
N GLU A 30 -3.89 3.52 7.55
CA GLU A 30 -3.12 4.67 8.04
C GLU A 30 -1.70 4.69 7.45
N THR A 31 -1.07 3.53 7.30
CA THR A 31 0.24 3.40 6.66
C THR A 31 0.19 3.81 5.20
N ASP A 32 -0.80 3.34 4.43
CA ASP A 32 -0.97 3.70 3.02
C ASP A 32 -1.27 5.19 2.84
N GLN A 33 -2.09 5.78 3.71
CA GLN A 33 -2.36 7.22 3.72
C GLN A 33 -1.11 8.05 4.05
N ALA A 34 -0.31 7.62 5.02
CA ALA A 34 0.95 8.28 5.35
C ALA A 34 1.95 8.22 4.17
N TRP A 35 1.94 7.12 3.44
CA TRP A 35 2.73 6.98 2.22
C TRP A 35 2.26 7.94 1.11
N SER A 36 0.95 8.00 0.85
CA SER A 36 0.38 8.97 -0.10
C SER A 36 0.73 10.41 0.26
N GLN A 37 0.67 10.76 1.54
CA GLN A 37 1.06 12.08 2.03
C GLN A 37 2.54 12.36 1.75
N ALA A 38 3.44 11.43 2.06
CA ALA A 38 4.87 11.58 1.80
C ALA A 38 5.17 11.75 0.30
N ALA A 39 4.50 10.96 -0.55
CA ALA A 39 4.66 11.04 -2.00
C ALA A 39 4.12 12.36 -2.57
N SER A 40 3.00 12.86 -2.06
CA SER A 40 2.39 14.12 -2.52
C SER A 40 3.22 15.37 -2.19
N GLU A 41 4.03 15.30 -1.14
CA GLU A 41 4.98 16.37 -0.80
C GLU A 41 6.09 16.51 -1.86
N GLY A 42 6.47 15.41 -2.54
CA GLY A 42 7.42 15.41 -3.66
C GLY A 42 8.83 15.91 -3.32
N LYS A 43 9.27 15.78 -2.07
CA LYS A 43 10.49 16.42 -1.57
C LYS A 43 11.53 15.45 -1.04
N ASP A 44 11.10 14.38 -0.40
CA ASP A 44 11.97 13.45 0.32
C ASP A 44 11.83 12.05 -0.24
N VAL A 45 12.76 11.69 -1.11
CA VAL A 45 12.83 10.37 -1.76
C VAL A 45 12.93 9.25 -0.70
N GLU A 46 13.76 9.43 0.32
CA GLU A 46 14.00 8.40 1.34
C GLU A 46 12.76 8.17 2.20
N LYS A 47 12.02 9.23 2.53
CA LYS A 47 10.75 9.14 3.25
C LYS A 47 9.73 8.31 2.48
N VAL A 48 9.65 8.46 1.15
CA VAL A 48 8.74 7.70 0.30
C VAL A 48 9.22 6.26 0.12
N VAL A 49 10.51 6.07 -0.13
CA VAL A 49 11.11 4.75 -0.37
C VAL A 49 11.11 3.87 0.90
N ALA A 50 11.06 4.48 2.08
CA ALA A 50 10.97 3.75 3.34
C ALA A 50 9.75 2.82 3.46
N PHE A 51 8.68 3.08 2.70
CA PHE A 51 7.48 2.24 2.71
C PHE A 51 7.64 0.94 1.92
N TRP A 52 8.63 0.80 1.03
CA TRP A 52 8.91 -0.45 0.32
C TRP A 52 9.89 -1.33 1.07
N ALA A 53 9.66 -2.65 0.99
CA ALA A 53 10.62 -3.66 1.43
C ALA A 53 11.87 -3.66 0.53
N ASP A 54 12.97 -4.22 1.02
CA ASP A 54 14.23 -4.29 0.24
C ASP A 54 14.08 -5.16 -1.00
N ASP A 55 13.21 -6.18 -0.93
CA ASP A 55 12.84 -7.13 -1.98
C ASP A 55 11.57 -6.72 -2.77
N ALA A 56 11.07 -5.51 -2.58
CA ALA A 56 9.84 -5.05 -3.21
C ALA A 56 9.92 -5.02 -4.74
N VAL A 57 8.76 -5.18 -5.35
CA VAL A 57 8.57 -5.09 -6.80
C VAL A 57 7.51 -4.04 -7.10
N ILE A 58 7.76 -3.18 -8.09
CA ILE A 58 6.75 -2.28 -8.63
C ILE A 58 6.52 -2.56 -10.11
N VAL A 59 5.28 -2.43 -10.55
CA VAL A 59 4.88 -2.59 -11.96
C VAL A 59 4.17 -1.31 -12.41
N PRO A 60 4.95 -0.32 -12.88
CA PRO A 60 4.39 0.93 -13.37
C PRO A 60 3.56 0.70 -14.64
N SER A 61 2.48 1.47 -14.81
CA SER A 61 1.68 1.41 -16.02
C SER A 61 2.49 1.75 -17.26
N GLY A 62 2.50 0.85 -18.24
CA GLY A 62 3.18 1.06 -19.52
C GLY A 62 4.72 1.03 -19.46
N ALA A 63 5.32 0.60 -18.36
CA ALA A 63 6.76 0.51 -18.17
C ALA A 63 7.19 -0.89 -17.69
N PRO A 64 8.47 -1.25 -17.84
CA PRO A 64 9.00 -2.50 -17.30
C PRO A 64 8.85 -2.60 -15.77
N MET A 65 8.75 -3.82 -15.29
CA MET A 65 8.81 -4.14 -13.87
C MET A 65 10.15 -3.70 -13.27
N ILE A 66 10.11 -3.13 -12.07
CA ILE A 66 11.26 -2.67 -11.30
C ILE A 66 11.33 -3.48 -10.01
N SER A 67 12.48 -4.09 -9.74
CA SER A 67 12.68 -4.97 -8.59
C SER A 67 13.79 -4.46 -7.69
N GLY A 68 13.52 -4.48 -6.38
CA GLY A 68 14.45 -4.10 -5.33
C GLY A 68 14.42 -2.61 -5.01
N LYS A 69 14.58 -2.32 -3.72
CA LYS A 69 14.46 -0.97 -3.16
C LYS A 69 15.41 0.06 -3.79
N SER A 70 16.61 -0.37 -4.21
CA SER A 70 17.56 0.54 -4.87
C SER A 70 17.03 1.03 -6.21
N ALA A 71 16.54 0.13 -7.07
CA ALA A 71 15.98 0.50 -8.36
C ALA A 71 14.68 1.31 -8.23
N ILE A 72 13.87 1.00 -7.21
CA ILE A 72 12.68 1.79 -6.86
C ILE A 72 13.07 3.20 -6.43
N ARG A 73 14.14 3.37 -5.64
CA ARG A 73 14.66 4.68 -5.25
C ARG A 73 15.04 5.53 -6.46
N ASP A 74 15.74 4.94 -7.41
CA ASP A 74 16.14 5.64 -8.64
C ASP A 74 14.91 6.08 -9.45
N TYR A 75 13.89 5.22 -9.54
CA TYR A 75 12.63 5.52 -10.19
C TYR A 75 11.88 6.69 -9.50
N VAL A 76 11.76 6.67 -8.17
CA VAL A 76 11.11 7.75 -7.38
C VAL A 76 11.87 9.06 -7.53
N LYS A 77 13.21 9.01 -7.45
CA LYS A 77 14.07 10.18 -7.64
C LYS A 77 13.85 10.81 -9.01
N GLN A 78 13.91 10.01 -10.07
CA GLN A 78 13.69 10.49 -11.44
C GLN A 78 12.28 11.10 -11.62
N SER A 79 11.26 10.50 -10.98
CA SER A 79 9.91 11.03 -11.00
C SER A 79 9.84 12.40 -10.33
N PHE A 80 10.46 12.58 -9.17
CA PHE A 80 10.46 13.85 -8.44
C PHE A 80 11.28 14.95 -9.11
N GLU A 81 12.32 14.57 -9.88
CA GLU A 81 13.13 15.49 -10.70
C GLU A 81 12.39 15.95 -11.98
N THR A 82 11.31 15.26 -12.36
CA THR A 82 10.51 15.63 -13.54
C THR A 82 9.73 16.92 -13.27
N PRO A 83 9.95 17.99 -14.06
CA PRO A 83 9.28 19.26 -13.84
C PRO A 83 7.76 19.14 -13.86
N GLY A 84 7.12 19.59 -12.77
CA GLY A 84 5.66 19.56 -12.63
C GLY A 84 5.06 18.21 -12.27
N PHE A 85 5.89 17.17 -12.03
CA PHE A 85 5.40 15.89 -11.55
C PHE A 85 4.69 16.04 -10.20
N LYS A 86 3.50 15.44 -10.09
CA LYS A 86 2.76 15.29 -8.84
C LYS A 86 2.10 13.93 -8.81
N ILE A 87 2.04 13.36 -7.64
CA ILE A 87 1.35 12.10 -7.37
C ILE A 87 0.59 12.19 -6.05
N SER A 88 -0.59 11.64 -6.01
CA SER A 88 -1.35 11.41 -4.78
C SER A 88 -2.31 10.25 -4.99
N TRP A 89 -2.72 9.60 -3.91
CA TRP A 89 -3.79 8.61 -3.98
C TRP A 89 -4.64 8.62 -2.73
N LYS A 90 -5.83 8.09 -2.88
CA LYS A 90 -6.79 7.85 -1.81
C LYS A 90 -7.02 6.36 -1.69
N THR A 91 -6.74 5.80 -0.54
CA THR A 91 -7.08 4.42 -0.21
C THR A 91 -8.61 4.24 -0.28
N LEU A 92 -9.06 3.26 -1.06
CA LEU A 92 -10.48 2.93 -1.24
C LEU A 92 -10.89 1.77 -0.34
N ASP A 93 -10.06 0.75 -0.26
CA ASP A 93 -10.30 -0.45 0.53
C ASP A 93 -8.99 -1.09 0.98
N ALA A 94 -9.06 -1.90 2.01
CA ALA A 94 -7.95 -2.71 2.52
C ALA A 94 -8.47 -4.03 3.09
N ALA A 95 -7.68 -5.08 2.99
CA ALA A 95 -7.93 -6.33 3.70
C ALA A 95 -6.62 -6.89 4.25
N VAL A 96 -6.76 -7.69 5.30
CA VAL A 96 -5.66 -8.35 5.99
C VAL A 96 -5.93 -9.85 6.02
N SER A 97 -4.90 -10.66 5.82
CA SER A 97 -4.99 -12.13 5.91
C SER A 97 -5.39 -12.57 7.33
N SER A 98 -6.00 -13.73 7.44
CA SER A 98 -6.50 -14.25 8.72
C SER A 98 -5.40 -14.45 9.79
N ASP A 99 -4.16 -14.63 9.36
CA ASP A 99 -3.00 -14.71 10.25
C ASP A 99 -2.37 -13.34 10.57
N GLY A 100 -2.89 -12.25 9.98
CA GLY A 100 -2.44 -10.89 10.22
C GLY A 100 -1.07 -10.54 9.63
N THR A 101 -0.49 -11.41 8.79
CA THR A 101 0.89 -11.24 8.26
C THR A 101 0.97 -10.55 6.92
N MET A 102 -0.09 -10.62 6.12
CA MET A 102 -0.20 -10.02 4.80
C MET A 102 -1.46 -9.18 4.69
N GLY A 103 -1.45 -8.23 3.77
CA GLY A 103 -2.62 -7.43 3.44
C GLY A 103 -2.50 -6.79 2.08
N TYR A 104 -3.57 -6.16 1.63
CA TYR A 104 -3.56 -5.32 0.45
C TYR A 104 -4.33 -4.03 0.70
N THR A 105 -3.99 -3.00 -0.06
CA THR A 105 -4.79 -1.79 -0.23
C THR A 105 -5.14 -1.62 -1.69
N THR A 106 -6.33 -1.07 -1.97
CA THR A 106 -6.69 -0.56 -3.29
C THR A 106 -6.82 0.95 -3.21
N ALA A 107 -6.44 1.64 -4.25
CA ALA A 107 -6.45 3.09 -4.27
C ALA A 107 -6.90 3.66 -5.61
N GLU A 108 -7.46 4.86 -5.56
CA GLU A 108 -7.58 5.74 -6.72
C GLU A 108 -6.46 6.77 -6.66
N SER A 109 -5.75 6.91 -7.76
CA SER A 109 -4.57 7.77 -7.86
C SER A 109 -4.76 8.91 -8.85
N SER A 110 -4.00 9.98 -8.65
CA SER A 110 -3.88 11.12 -9.54
C SER A 110 -2.41 11.38 -9.83
N PHE A 111 -2.05 11.43 -11.11
CA PHE A 111 -0.70 11.68 -11.59
C PHE A 111 -0.72 12.92 -12.48
N THR A 112 0.18 13.86 -12.22
CA THR A 112 0.42 15.01 -13.11
C THR A 112 1.84 14.92 -13.64
N PHE A 113 2.02 15.03 -14.94
CA PHE A 113 3.31 14.94 -15.63
C PHE A 113 3.28 15.73 -16.94
N PRO A 114 4.43 16.10 -17.52
CA PRO A 114 4.49 16.74 -18.83
C PRO A 114 4.07 15.76 -19.94
N GLY A 115 3.13 16.17 -20.78
CA GLY A 115 2.79 15.46 -22.01
C GLY A 115 3.84 15.67 -23.11
N HIS A 116 3.64 15.06 -24.26
CA HIS A 116 4.54 15.18 -25.42
C HIS A 116 4.69 16.62 -25.93
N ASP A 117 3.68 17.47 -25.69
CA ASP A 117 3.68 18.89 -26.05
C ASP A 117 4.30 19.78 -24.96
N GLY A 118 4.82 19.20 -23.88
CA GLY A 118 5.39 19.88 -22.73
C GLY A 118 4.36 20.47 -21.76
N LYS A 119 3.06 20.35 -22.04
CA LYS A 119 2.00 20.81 -21.12
C LYS A 119 1.75 19.76 -20.05
N LEU A 120 1.47 20.21 -18.83
CA LEU A 120 1.11 19.34 -17.74
C LEU A 120 -0.24 18.66 -18.02
N GLN A 121 -0.26 17.36 -17.88
CA GLN A 121 -1.45 16.52 -18.00
C GLN A 121 -1.67 15.81 -16.67
N THR A 122 -2.94 15.76 -16.23
CA THR A 122 -3.33 15.00 -15.05
C THR A 122 -4.14 13.78 -15.49
N GLN A 123 -3.72 12.62 -15.05
CA GLN A 123 -4.42 11.37 -15.27
C GLN A 123 -4.83 10.75 -13.95
N THR A 124 -5.99 10.14 -13.90
CA THR A 124 -6.42 9.30 -12.78
C THR A 124 -6.09 7.85 -13.07
N GLY A 125 -5.93 7.07 -12.03
CA GLY A 125 -5.64 5.64 -12.13
C GLY A 125 -6.16 4.87 -10.93
N ARG A 126 -5.91 3.59 -10.95
CA ARG A 126 -6.20 2.68 -9.83
C ARG A 126 -4.98 1.82 -9.59
N GLY A 127 -4.72 1.56 -8.32
CA GLY A 127 -3.59 0.76 -7.89
C GLY A 127 -3.98 -0.28 -6.83
N VAL A 128 -3.10 -1.25 -6.71
CA VAL A 128 -3.11 -2.26 -5.65
C VAL A 128 -1.71 -2.34 -5.07
N ALA A 129 -1.59 -2.15 -3.77
CA ALA A 129 -0.36 -2.43 -3.03
C ALA A 129 -0.56 -3.67 -2.14
N ILE A 130 0.41 -4.58 -2.17
CA ILE A 130 0.46 -5.76 -1.31
C ILE A 130 1.47 -5.46 -0.20
N TRP A 131 1.07 -5.73 1.02
CA TRP A 131 1.80 -5.42 2.22
C TRP A 131 2.15 -6.66 3.03
N ARG A 132 3.33 -6.66 3.62
CA ARG A 132 3.80 -7.64 4.58
C ARG A 132 3.96 -6.98 5.94
N ARG A 133 3.48 -7.63 7.00
CA ARG A 133 3.67 -7.16 8.36
C ARG A 133 5.04 -7.62 8.87
N THR A 134 5.82 -6.69 9.37
CA THR A 134 7.13 -6.95 9.95
C THR A 134 7.00 -7.49 11.38
N SER A 135 8.07 -8.06 11.93
CA SER A 135 8.07 -8.60 13.29
C SER A 135 7.84 -7.53 14.38
N ASP A 136 8.14 -6.26 14.09
CA ASP A 136 7.83 -5.11 14.96
C ASP A 136 6.42 -4.54 14.73
N GLY A 137 5.60 -5.22 13.91
CA GLY A 137 4.19 -4.91 13.71
C GLY A 137 3.89 -3.85 12.65
N LYS A 138 4.90 -3.32 11.97
CA LYS A 138 4.73 -2.33 10.89
C LYS A 138 4.33 -2.99 9.59
N TRP A 139 3.65 -2.24 8.73
CA TRP A 139 3.37 -2.65 7.36
C TRP A 139 4.44 -2.13 6.41
N ILE A 140 4.92 -2.99 5.51
CA ILE A 140 5.88 -2.66 4.47
C ILE A 140 5.38 -3.20 3.13
N CYS A 141 5.38 -2.36 2.09
CA CYS A 141 4.92 -2.72 0.76
C CYS A 141 5.92 -3.66 0.09
N VAL A 142 5.44 -4.80 -0.40
CA VAL A 142 6.26 -5.80 -1.12
C VAL A 142 5.95 -5.85 -2.61
N TYR A 143 4.77 -5.40 -3.01
CA TYR A 143 4.37 -5.34 -4.41
C TYR A 143 3.43 -4.17 -4.61
N ASP A 144 3.68 -3.37 -5.64
CA ASP A 144 2.86 -2.23 -5.98
C ASP A 144 2.64 -2.15 -7.49
N THR A 145 1.40 -1.96 -7.89
CA THR A 145 1.04 -1.84 -9.31
C THR A 145 -0.11 -0.87 -9.48
N TRP A 146 -0.09 -0.17 -10.58
CA TRP A 146 -1.16 0.74 -10.97
C TRP A 146 -1.38 0.75 -12.47
N ASN A 147 -2.58 1.11 -12.87
CA ASN A 147 -2.91 1.44 -14.24
C ASN A 147 -3.42 2.88 -14.32
N HIS A 148 -3.24 3.50 -15.46
CA HIS A 148 -3.93 4.72 -15.77
C HIS A 148 -5.35 4.38 -16.24
N GLY A 149 -6.34 5.15 -15.78
CA GLY A 149 -7.69 5.08 -16.32
C GLY A 149 -7.69 5.48 -17.80
N PRO A 150 -8.81 5.28 -18.54
CA PRO A 150 -8.95 5.90 -19.84
C PRO A 150 -8.69 7.39 -19.64
N GLY A 151 -7.66 7.92 -20.30
CA GLY A 151 -7.36 9.32 -20.23
C GLY A 151 -8.64 10.11 -20.45
N SER A 152 -8.84 11.22 -19.74
CA SER A 152 -9.83 12.21 -20.12
C SER A 152 -9.41 12.70 -21.52
N GLY A 153 -9.68 11.84 -22.49
CA GLY A 153 -9.35 12.05 -23.89
C GLY A 153 -10.22 13.13 -24.41
N SER A 154 -9.57 14.15 -24.86
CA SER A 154 -9.94 15.16 -25.87
C SER A 154 -11.39 15.58 -25.94
#